data_1d32186a290245c1bbf87daa32982fbb
#
_entry.id   1d32186a290245c1bbf87daa32982fbb
#
_cell.length_a   1.000
_cell.length_b   1.000
_cell.length_c   1.000
_cell.angle_alpha   90.00
_cell.angle_beta   90.00
_cell.angle_gamma   90.00
#
_symmetry.space_group_name_H-M   'P 1'
#
loop_
_entity.id
_entity.type
_entity.pdbx_description
1 polymer ?
#
loop_
_entity_poly.entity_id
_entity_poly.type
_entity_poly.pdbx_seq_one_letter_code
_entity_poly.pdbx_strand_id
1 'polypeptide(L)'
;MSDIEEHRKKIEDVTLEMIKLLKTRTDISKKIGDAKASLGMTVTDEEREDELRNKVTKLCKEIDLDQSTASKFLNLLLNESVKVQSDNKQTHLSMFLKAKALEEEGKKIIHLEVGEPDFKPPEEVKIALEEVYDKGYGKYGPAKGITELRKGIVGTAVSGDVPVENIMICPGARFGVYLAITTLLNPGDEIIVIEPAWPAYKDCALNAGIKVRTIKTTLETKWEPSVEQINNAINENTKMIVLNYPNNPTGNILPEKLLDSIVQTAKEHDLYVLSDEIY
;
A
#
# COMPACT_ATOMS: atom_id res chain seq x y z
N MET A 1 -13.34 -31.69 30.40
CA MET A 1 -13.70 -30.25 30.49
C MET A 1 -12.65 -29.46 31.28
N SER A 2 -12.04 -30.02 32.35
CA SER A 2 -10.99 -29.33 33.12
C SER A 2 -9.71 -28.98 32.32
N ASP A 3 -9.30 -29.85 31.41
CA ASP A 3 -8.08 -29.70 30.62
C ASP A 3 -8.19 -28.54 29.59
N ILE A 4 -9.36 -28.42 28.95
CA ILE A 4 -9.64 -27.30 28.00
C ILE A 4 -9.64 -25.94 28.74
N GLU A 5 -10.25 -25.88 29.94
CA GLU A 5 -10.29 -24.65 30.72
C GLU A 5 -8.88 -24.26 31.22
N GLU A 6 -8.05 -25.22 31.59
CA GLU A 6 -6.66 -24.95 31.95
C GLU A 6 -5.86 -24.38 30.77
N HIS A 7 -6.02 -24.95 29.56
CA HIS A 7 -5.35 -24.45 28.35
C HIS A 7 -5.87 -23.09 27.92
N ARG A 8 -7.16 -22.82 28.04
CA ARG A 8 -7.74 -21.47 27.79
C ARG A 8 -7.13 -20.43 28.71
N LYS A 9 -7.00 -20.74 29.99
CA LYS A 9 -6.38 -19.84 30.97
C LYS A 9 -4.91 -19.58 30.63
N LYS A 10 -4.14 -20.60 30.26
CA LYS A 10 -2.75 -20.43 29.82
C LYS A 10 -2.64 -19.51 28.58
N ILE A 11 -3.54 -19.67 27.59
CA ILE A 11 -3.59 -18.78 26.42
C ILE A 11 -3.90 -17.33 26.83
N GLU A 12 -4.87 -17.15 27.74
CA GLU A 12 -5.24 -15.85 28.27
C GLU A 12 -4.04 -15.16 28.96
N ASP A 13 -3.37 -15.87 29.87
CA ASP A 13 -2.20 -15.36 30.58
C ASP A 13 -1.08 -14.92 29.61
N VAL A 14 -0.77 -15.77 28.61
CA VAL A 14 0.23 -15.45 27.58
C VAL A 14 -0.22 -14.23 26.75
N THR A 15 -1.49 -14.14 26.39
CA THR A 15 -2.02 -13.01 25.61
C THR A 15 -1.89 -11.70 26.40
N LEU A 16 -2.23 -11.72 27.68
CA LEU A 16 -2.10 -10.53 28.55
C LEU A 16 -0.63 -10.09 28.70
N GLU A 17 0.31 -11.04 28.78
CA GLU A 17 1.74 -10.74 28.83
C GLU A 17 2.22 -10.13 27.51
N MET A 18 1.79 -10.64 26.36
CA MET A 18 2.08 -10.04 25.06
C MET A 18 1.60 -8.59 24.96
N ILE A 19 0.42 -8.26 25.50
CA ILE A 19 -0.10 -6.88 25.52
C ILE A 19 0.78 -5.97 26.40
N LYS A 20 1.26 -6.45 27.55
CA LYS A 20 2.21 -5.68 28.38
C LYS A 20 3.53 -5.42 27.66
N LEU A 21 4.06 -6.42 26.99
CA LEU A 21 5.28 -6.29 26.17
C LEU A 21 5.07 -5.31 25.01
N LEU A 22 3.90 -5.35 24.35
CA LEU A 22 3.53 -4.39 23.30
C LEU A 22 3.55 -2.95 23.84
N LYS A 23 2.96 -2.71 25.04
CA LYS A 23 3.00 -1.38 25.67
C LYS A 23 4.43 -0.92 25.93
N THR A 24 5.27 -1.78 26.50
CA THR A 24 6.70 -1.48 26.75
C THR A 24 7.42 -1.13 25.45
N ARG A 25 7.20 -1.90 24.38
CA ARG A 25 7.79 -1.67 23.06
C ARG A 25 7.33 -0.33 22.48
N THR A 26 6.07 0.01 22.60
CA THR A 26 5.49 1.29 22.15
C THR A 26 6.14 2.48 22.86
N ASP A 27 6.34 2.40 24.18
CA ASP A 27 6.99 3.46 24.95
C ASP A 27 8.46 3.66 24.54
N ILE A 28 9.18 2.58 24.25
CA ILE A 28 10.54 2.64 23.70
C ILE A 28 10.53 3.26 22.29
N SER A 29 9.60 2.86 21.43
CA SER A 29 9.45 3.41 20.09
C SER A 29 9.22 4.93 20.11
N LYS A 30 8.40 5.42 21.04
CA LYS A 30 8.18 6.86 21.21
C LYS A 30 9.47 7.59 21.57
N LYS A 31 10.26 7.07 22.51
CA LYS A 31 11.57 7.65 22.90
C LYS A 31 12.54 7.68 21.72
N ILE A 32 12.53 6.64 20.87
CA ILE A 32 13.34 6.60 19.64
C ILE A 32 12.86 7.70 18.66
N GLY A 33 11.56 7.88 18.51
CA GLY A 33 10.99 8.94 17.67
C GLY A 33 11.40 10.33 18.12
N ASP A 34 11.33 10.62 19.42
CA ASP A 34 11.76 11.90 20.00
C ASP A 34 13.26 12.14 19.77
N ALA A 35 14.10 11.12 19.94
CA ALA A 35 15.54 11.21 19.68
C ALA A 35 15.85 11.42 18.19
N LYS A 36 15.19 10.68 17.27
CA LYS A 36 15.34 10.87 15.82
C LYS A 36 14.91 12.27 15.38
N ALA A 37 13.80 12.78 15.92
CA ALA A 37 13.32 14.13 15.63
C ALA A 37 14.35 15.19 16.04
N SER A 38 14.97 15.06 17.22
CA SER A 38 16.00 15.98 17.70
C SER A 38 17.28 15.96 16.85
N LEU A 39 17.56 14.85 16.18
CA LEU A 39 18.73 14.67 15.31
C LEU A 39 18.44 14.92 13.82
N GLY A 40 17.19 15.27 13.45
CA GLY A 40 16.77 15.44 12.06
C GLY A 40 16.77 14.14 11.24
N MET A 41 16.72 12.98 11.90
CA MET A 41 16.75 11.66 11.25
C MET A 41 15.34 11.26 10.74
N THR A 42 15.32 10.41 9.71
CA THR A 42 14.07 9.81 9.22
C THR A 42 13.51 8.81 10.22
N VAL A 43 12.17 8.68 10.29
CA VAL A 43 11.51 7.71 11.17
C VAL A 43 11.82 6.28 10.76
N THR A 44 11.73 5.98 9.46
CA THR A 44 12.06 4.69 8.87
C THR A 44 13.58 4.50 8.75
N ASP A 45 14.05 3.31 9.04
CA ASP A 45 15.45 2.88 8.95
C ASP A 45 15.44 1.46 8.35
N GLU A 46 15.54 1.44 7.01
CA GLU A 46 15.38 0.20 6.23
C GLU A 46 16.43 -0.84 6.61
N GLU A 47 17.68 -0.42 6.82
CA GLU A 47 18.78 -1.34 7.20
C GLU A 47 18.49 -2.00 8.55
N ARG A 48 18.03 -1.21 9.52
CA ARG A 48 17.67 -1.72 10.85
C ARG A 48 16.44 -2.61 10.84
N GLU A 49 15.46 -2.32 10.02
CA GLU A 49 14.29 -3.16 9.83
C GLU A 49 14.66 -4.51 9.20
N ASP A 50 15.54 -4.52 8.19
CA ASP A 50 16.02 -5.74 7.56
C ASP A 50 16.86 -6.60 8.53
N GLU A 51 17.71 -6.00 9.35
CA GLU A 51 18.40 -6.72 10.43
C GLU A 51 17.42 -7.43 11.37
N LEU A 52 16.36 -6.73 11.77
CA LEU A 52 15.36 -7.29 12.67
C LEU A 52 14.57 -8.43 12.01
N ARG A 53 14.20 -8.29 10.73
CA ARG A 53 13.54 -9.33 9.94
C ARG A 53 14.38 -10.59 9.87
N ASN A 54 15.68 -10.45 9.61
CA ASN A 54 16.62 -11.56 9.57
C ASN A 54 16.76 -12.28 10.92
N LYS A 55 16.77 -11.52 12.03
CA LYS A 55 16.78 -12.09 13.39
C LYS A 55 15.50 -12.87 13.70
N VAL A 56 14.33 -12.33 13.30
CA VAL A 56 13.04 -13.02 13.49
C VAL A 56 12.98 -14.29 12.65
N THR A 57 13.40 -14.25 11.38
CA THR A 57 13.46 -15.43 10.52
C THR A 57 14.32 -16.55 11.12
N LYS A 58 15.48 -16.19 11.68
CA LYS A 58 16.36 -17.16 12.36
C LYS A 58 15.68 -17.75 13.59
N LEU A 59 15.08 -16.90 14.43
CA LEU A 59 14.38 -17.34 15.64
C LEU A 59 13.22 -18.28 15.30
N CYS A 60 12.44 -18.00 14.24
CA CYS A 60 11.34 -18.87 13.81
C CYS A 60 11.82 -20.29 13.54
N LYS A 61 12.97 -20.45 12.88
CA LYS A 61 13.57 -21.75 12.61
C LYS A 61 14.02 -22.47 13.90
N GLU A 62 14.53 -21.73 14.88
CA GLU A 62 14.99 -22.28 16.16
C GLU A 62 13.86 -22.79 17.05
N ILE A 63 12.67 -22.11 16.99
CA ILE A 63 11.52 -22.44 17.86
C ILE A 63 10.36 -23.13 17.13
N ASP A 64 10.58 -23.53 15.87
CA ASP A 64 9.56 -24.17 15.02
C ASP A 64 8.25 -23.35 14.89
N LEU A 65 8.37 -22.05 14.67
CA LEU A 65 7.25 -21.16 14.46
C LEU A 65 7.08 -20.84 12.96
N ASP A 66 5.83 -20.86 12.48
CA ASP A 66 5.52 -20.48 11.11
C ASP A 66 6.01 -19.07 10.78
N GLN A 67 6.89 -18.98 9.77
CA GLN A 67 7.54 -17.73 9.37
C GLN A 67 6.53 -16.70 8.82
N SER A 68 5.45 -17.15 8.15
CA SER A 68 4.41 -16.26 7.62
C SER A 68 3.68 -15.54 8.76
N THR A 69 3.30 -16.28 9.80
CA THR A 69 2.65 -15.73 11.00
C THR A 69 3.55 -14.75 11.73
N ALA A 70 4.82 -15.11 11.92
CA ALA A 70 5.81 -14.24 12.57
C ALA A 70 6.06 -12.95 11.77
N SER A 71 6.12 -13.03 10.43
CA SER A 71 6.32 -11.87 9.56
C SER A 71 5.13 -10.90 9.61
N LYS A 72 3.90 -11.41 9.61
CA LYS A 72 2.70 -10.59 9.79
C LYS A 72 2.70 -9.86 11.14
N PHE A 73 3.04 -10.57 12.20
CA PHE A 73 3.14 -9.98 13.53
C PHE A 73 4.25 -8.93 13.62
N LEU A 74 5.43 -9.21 13.05
CA LEU A 74 6.52 -8.24 13.00
C LEU A 74 6.14 -6.98 12.24
N ASN A 75 5.47 -7.11 11.10
CA ASN A 75 5.02 -5.96 10.32
C ASN A 75 4.01 -5.10 11.11
N LEU A 76 3.07 -5.73 11.84
CA LEU A 76 2.19 -5.00 12.75
C LEU A 76 3.00 -4.18 13.76
N LEU A 77 4.02 -4.78 14.38
CA LEU A 77 4.87 -4.11 15.36
C LEU A 77 5.71 -2.97 14.75
N LEU A 78 6.21 -3.13 13.53
CA LEU A 78 6.97 -2.10 12.82
C LEU A 78 6.06 -0.93 12.43
N ASN A 79 4.88 -1.21 11.88
CA ASN A 79 3.89 -0.20 11.52
C ASN A 79 3.44 0.62 12.74
N GLU A 80 3.16 -0.01 13.87
CA GLU A 80 2.85 0.70 15.11
C GLU A 80 4.03 1.56 15.59
N SER A 81 5.27 1.09 15.43
CA SER A 81 6.45 1.89 15.79
C SER A 81 6.58 3.12 14.90
N VAL A 82 6.41 2.97 13.58
CA VAL A 82 6.43 4.10 12.64
C VAL A 82 5.33 5.10 12.95
N LYS A 83 4.11 4.62 13.22
CA LYS A 83 2.97 5.44 13.61
C LYS A 83 3.26 6.27 14.85
N VAL A 84 3.71 5.63 15.93
CA VAL A 84 4.01 6.29 17.22
C VAL A 84 5.17 7.28 17.09
N GLN A 85 6.19 6.98 16.28
CA GLN A 85 7.30 7.89 15.98
C GLN A 85 6.88 9.03 15.05
N SER A 86 5.83 8.82 14.25
CA SER A 86 5.28 9.81 13.30
C SER A 86 4.18 10.67 13.90
N ASP A 87 3.73 10.42 15.13
CA ASP A 87 2.65 11.19 15.78
C ASP A 87 2.91 12.72 15.81
N ASN A 88 4.15 13.13 15.55
CA ASN A 88 4.55 14.52 15.30
C ASN A 88 4.65 14.89 13.81
N LYS A 89 4.45 13.95 12.86
CA LYS A 89 4.45 14.25 11.42
C LYS A 89 3.04 14.46 10.91
N GLN A 90 2.83 15.59 10.27
CA GLN A 90 1.57 15.91 9.60
C GLN A 90 1.37 14.93 8.44
N THR A 91 0.36 14.07 8.53
CA THR A 91 -0.11 13.23 7.41
C THR A 91 -1.12 14.02 6.58
N HIS A 92 -1.40 13.60 5.33
CA HIS A 92 -2.46 14.21 4.52
C HIS A 92 -3.79 14.26 5.27
N LEU A 93 -4.16 13.18 5.96
CA LEU A 93 -5.39 13.14 6.75
C LEU A 93 -5.36 14.12 7.92
N SER A 94 -4.22 14.26 8.63
CA SER A 94 -4.09 15.21 9.74
C SER A 94 -4.12 16.64 9.26
N MET A 95 -3.57 16.95 8.08
CA MET A 95 -3.65 18.27 7.44
C MET A 95 -5.09 18.62 7.06
N PHE A 96 -5.81 17.68 6.44
CA PHE A 96 -7.22 17.84 6.08
C PHE A 96 -8.09 18.10 7.31
N LEU A 97 -7.94 17.29 8.37
CA LEU A 97 -8.68 17.49 9.62
C LEU A 97 -8.36 18.83 10.30
N LYS A 98 -7.09 19.26 10.25
CA LYS A 98 -6.68 20.56 10.76
C LYS A 98 -7.28 21.72 9.95
N ALA A 99 -7.30 21.59 8.61
CA ALA A 99 -7.93 22.58 7.74
C ALA A 99 -9.41 22.73 8.06
N LYS A 100 -10.15 21.62 8.18
CA LYS A 100 -11.56 21.62 8.58
C LYS A 100 -11.80 22.28 9.93
N ALA A 101 -11.00 21.96 10.95
CA ALA A 101 -11.12 22.59 12.26
C ALA A 101 -10.92 24.11 12.19
N LEU A 102 -9.96 24.58 11.36
CA LEU A 102 -9.74 26.01 11.16
C LEU A 102 -10.91 26.69 10.41
N GLU A 103 -11.56 26.00 9.48
CA GLU A 103 -12.77 26.50 8.82
C GLU A 103 -13.93 26.60 9.77
N GLU A 104 -14.12 25.63 10.68
CA GLU A 104 -15.12 25.69 11.76
C GLU A 104 -14.89 26.88 12.70
N GLU A 105 -13.62 27.31 12.87
CA GLU A 105 -13.26 28.55 13.58
C GLU A 105 -13.51 29.83 12.72
N GLY A 106 -14.04 29.70 11.50
CA GLY A 106 -14.32 30.81 10.59
C GLY A 106 -13.12 31.31 9.79
N LYS A 107 -11.99 30.56 9.77
CA LYS A 107 -10.84 30.91 8.94
C LYS A 107 -11.05 30.47 7.50
N LYS A 108 -10.65 31.32 6.54
CA LYS A 108 -10.67 30.97 5.12
C LYS A 108 -9.44 30.16 4.78
N ILE A 109 -9.62 28.89 4.40
CA ILE A 109 -8.56 27.98 4.02
C ILE A 109 -8.59 27.75 2.49
N ILE A 110 -7.41 27.65 1.88
CA ILE A 110 -7.24 27.19 0.49
C ILE A 110 -6.76 25.76 0.56
N HIS A 111 -7.58 24.82 0.12
CA HIS A 111 -7.29 23.39 0.14
C HIS A 111 -6.43 23.00 -1.05
N LEU A 112 -5.26 22.38 -0.77
CA LEU A 112 -4.34 21.82 -1.78
C LEU A 112 -3.87 20.41 -1.35
N GLU A 113 -4.38 19.89 -0.24
CA GLU A 113 -3.96 18.62 0.35
C GLU A 113 -4.67 17.40 -0.26
N VAL A 114 -5.82 17.60 -0.91
CA VAL A 114 -6.60 16.55 -1.59
C VAL A 114 -6.92 17.03 -3.00
N GLY A 115 -6.57 16.22 -4.01
CA GLY A 115 -6.95 16.47 -5.40
C GLY A 115 -8.26 15.77 -5.73
N GLU A 116 -9.33 16.53 -5.95
CA GLU A 116 -10.61 16.01 -6.41
C GLU A 116 -11.22 16.98 -7.43
N PRO A 117 -12.06 16.46 -8.37
CA PRO A 117 -12.73 17.32 -9.34
C PRO A 117 -13.65 18.35 -8.66
N ASP A 118 -13.60 19.58 -9.14
CA ASP A 118 -14.44 20.69 -8.68
C ASP A 118 -15.78 20.81 -9.44
N PHE A 119 -16.06 19.89 -10.35
CA PHE A 119 -17.25 19.79 -11.16
C PHE A 119 -18.09 18.54 -10.83
N LYS A 120 -19.38 18.61 -11.12
CA LYS A 120 -20.30 17.50 -10.87
C LYS A 120 -20.12 16.38 -11.91
N PRO A 121 -20.46 15.12 -11.56
CA PRO A 121 -20.61 14.07 -12.57
C PRO A 121 -21.59 14.47 -13.68
N PRO A 122 -21.44 13.92 -14.89
CA PRO A 122 -22.40 14.12 -15.98
C PRO A 122 -23.83 13.72 -15.58
N GLU A 123 -24.85 14.40 -16.14
CA GLU A 123 -26.24 14.11 -15.81
C GLU A 123 -26.67 12.69 -16.20
N GLU A 124 -26.00 12.09 -17.20
CA GLU A 124 -26.18 10.71 -17.63
C GLU A 124 -25.94 9.71 -16.50
N VAL A 125 -25.02 10.02 -15.57
CA VAL A 125 -24.76 9.18 -14.39
C VAL A 125 -26.00 9.13 -13.49
N LYS A 126 -26.65 10.26 -13.27
CA LYS A 126 -27.87 10.33 -12.47
C LYS A 126 -29.01 9.55 -13.14
N ILE A 127 -29.24 9.77 -14.44
CA ILE A 127 -30.26 9.06 -15.22
C ILE A 127 -30.02 7.53 -15.14
N ALA A 128 -28.79 7.09 -15.33
CA ALA A 128 -28.43 5.66 -15.23
C ALA A 128 -28.67 5.09 -13.83
N LEU A 129 -28.41 5.86 -12.76
CA LEU A 129 -28.70 5.44 -11.39
C LEU A 129 -30.21 5.29 -11.12
N GLU A 130 -31.01 6.23 -11.59
CA GLU A 130 -32.48 6.16 -11.50
C GLU A 130 -33.04 4.92 -12.23
N GLU A 131 -32.54 4.66 -13.46
CA GLU A 131 -32.95 3.47 -14.22
C GLU A 131 -32.55 2.15 -13.50
N VAL A 132 -31.33 2.09 -12.94
CA VAL A 132 -30.85 0.91 -12.22
C VAL A 132 -31.70 0.67 -10.96
N TYR A 133 -32.08 1.72 -10.26
CA TYR A 133 -32.96 1.65 -9.10
C TYR A 133 -34.32 1.08 -9.47
N ASP A 134 -34.96 1.62 -10.52
CA ASP A 134 -36.26 1.20 -10.97
C ASP A 134 -36.31 -0.24 -11.51
N LYS A 135 -35.19 -0.69 -12.15
CA LYS A 135 -35.02 -2.06 -12.61
C LYS A 135 -34.72 -3.05 -11.49
N GLY A 136 -34.51 -2.59 -10.26
CA GLY A 136 -34.31 -3.45 -9.08
C GLY A 136 -32.97 -4.18 -9.07
N TYR A 137 -31.90 -3.59 -9.58
CA TYR A 137 -30.55 -4.17 -9.60
C TYR A 137 -29.86 -4.28 -8.23
N GLY A 138 -30.60 -4.17 -7.13
CA GLY A 138 -30.09 -4.31 -5.76
C GLY A 138 -29.79 -5.76 -5.31
N LYS A 139 -29.59 -6.69 -6.25
CA LYS A 139 -29.30 -8.10 -5.97
C LYS A 139 -27.82 -8.43 -6.16
N TYR A 140 -27.37 -9.56 -5.63
CA TYR A 140 -26.02 -10.08 -5.87
C TYR A 140 -25.77 -10.25 -7.36
N GLY A 141 -24.62 -9.71 -7.81
CA GLY A 141 -24.12 -9.86 -9.18
C GLY A 141 -22.93 -10.80 -9.25
N PRO A 142 -22.33 -10.97 -10.45
CA PRO A 142 -21.11 -11.75 -10.65
C PRO A 142 -19.95 -11.15 -9.85
N ALA A 143 -19.10 -12.01 -9.26
CA ALA A 143 -17.97 -11.58 -8.42
C ALA A 143 -16.97 -10.66 -9.14
N LYS A 144 -16.78 -10.84 -10.45
CA LYS A 144 -15.92 -9.98 -11.28
C LYS A 144 -16.60 -8.69 -11.79
N GLY A 145 -17.86 -8.45 -11.42
CA GLY A 145 -18.69 -7.37 -11.97
C GLY A 145 -19.53 -7.81 -13.18
N ILE A 146 -20.53 -7.00 -13.53
CA ILE A 146 -21.48 -7.31 -14.62
C ILE A 146 -20.74 -7.36 -15.97
N THR A 147 -21.14 -8.32 -16.81
CA THR A 147 -20.46 -8.62 -18.07
C THR A 147 -20.50 -7.44 -19.05
N GLU A 148 -21.61 -6.71 -19.07
CA GLU A 148 -21.81 -5.54 -19.94
C GLU A 148 -20.79 -4.44 -19.62
N LEU A 149 -20.55 -4.15 -18.33
CA LEU A 149 -19.54 -3.17 -17.92
C LEU A 149 -18.13 -3.62 -18.28
N ARG A 150 -17.80 -4.89 -18.03
CA ARG A 150 -16.49 -5.44 -18.40
C ARG A 150 -16.23 -5.40 -19.90
N LYS A 151 -17.22 -5.71 -20.74
CA LYS A 151 -17.15 -5.57 -22.20
C LYS A 151 -16.97 -4.11 -22.62
N GLY A 152 -17.66 -3.18 -21.97
CA GLY A 152 -17.52 -1.76 -22.23
C GLY A 152 -16.10 -1.26 -21.95
N ILE A 153 -15.48 -1.71 -20.84
CA ILE A 153 -14.10 -1.37 -20.48
C ILE A 153 -13.11 -1.87 -21.53
N VAL A 154 -13.21 -3.13 -21.96
CA VAL A 154 -12.37 -3.68 -23.05
C VAL A 154 -12.50 -2.86 -24.32
N GLY A 155 -13.70 -2.40 -24.66
CA GLY A 155 -13.95 -1.63 -25.88
C GLY A 155 -13.47 -0.16 -25.85
N THR A 156 -13.21 0.40 -24.67
CA THR A 156 -12.95 1.85 -24.51
C THR A 156 -11.71 2.21 -23.73
N ALA A 157 -11.37 1.47 -22.72
CA ALA A 157 -10.34 1.85 -21.75
C ALA A 157 -9.09 0.97 -21.79
N VAL A 158 -9.13 -0.17 -22.47
CA VAL A 158 -8.00 -1.10 -22.54
C VAL A 158 -7.52 -1.19 -23.99
N SER A 159 -6.24 -0.95 -24.21
CA SER A 159 -5.62 -1.13 -25.52
C SER A 159 -5.22 -2.60 -25.75
N GLY A 160 -5.41 -3.09 -26.96
CA GLY A 160 -5.07 -4.46 -27.35
C GLY A 160 -6.18 -5.49 -27.11
N ASP A 161 -5.92 -6.74 -27.51
CA ASP A 161 -6.85 -7.86 -27.38
C ASP A 161 -6.84 -8.45 -25.96
N VAL A 162 -7.44 -7.73 -25.00
CA VAL A 162 -7.60 -8.24 -23.65
C VAL A 162 -8.93 -8.99 -23.52
N PRO A 163 -8.92 -10.27 -23.14
CA PRO A 163 -10.15 -11.02 -22.89
C PRO A 163 -11.00 -10.41 -21.77
N VAL A 164 -12.32 -10.38 -21.95
CA VAL A 164 -13.26 -9.85 -20.92
C VAL A 164 -13.11 -10.58 -19.59
N GLU A 165 -12.69 -11.83 -19.61
CA GLU A 165 -12.42 -12.65 -18.43
C GLU A 165 -11.29 -12.11 -17.55
N ASN A 166 -10.39 -11.31 -18.14
CA ASN A 166 -9.26 -10.67 -17.44
C ASN A 166 -9.65 -9.34 -16.79
N ILE A 167 -10.88 -8.88 -16.99
CA ILE A 167 -11.40 -7.66 -16.35
C ILE A 167 -12.12 -8.00 -15.06
N MET A 168 -11.78 -7.28 -14.00
CA MET A 168 -12.46 -7.34 -12.71
C MET A 168 -12.81 -5.92 -12.26
N ILE A 169 -14.06 -5.73 -11.85
CA ILE A 169 -14.55 -4.47 -11.30
C ILE A 169 -14.29 -4.45 -9.80
N CYS A 170 -13.65 -3.40 -9.33
CA CYS A 170 -13.31 -3.20 -7.91
C CYS A 170 -13.97 -1.93 -7.36
N PRO A 171 -14.28 -1.88 -6.06
CA PRO A 171 -14.77 -0.67 -5.39
C PRO A 171 -13.62 0.33 -5.17
N GLY A 172 -13.14 0.92 -6.26
CA GLY A 172 -12.04 1.87 -6.30
C GLY A 172 -10.66 1.22 -6.49
N ALA A 173 -9.73 2.00 -7.09
CA ALA A 173 -8.39 1.54 -7.42
C ALA A 173 -7.57 1.08 -6.18
N ARG A 174 -7.75 1.73 -5.03
CA ARG A 174 -7.07 1.32 -3.79
C ARG A 174 -7.35 -0.14 -3.42
N PHE A 175 -8.60 -0.57 -3.57
CA PHE A 175 -8.96 -1.97 -3.32
C PHE A 175 -8.38 -2.90 -4.38
N GLY A 176 -8.35 -2.45 -5.65
CA GLY A 176 -7.68 -3.18 -6.74
C GLY A 176 -6.19 -3.41 -6.47
N VAL A 177 -5.47 -2.38 -6.04
CA VAL A 177 -4.06 -2.47 -5.63
C VAL A 177 -3.88 -3.46 -4.48
N TYR A 178 -4.72 -3.37 -3.44
CA TYR A 178 -4.68 -4.31 -2.33
C TYR A 178 -4.91 -5.76 -2.79
N LEU A 179 -5.91 -5.99 -3.64
CA LEU A 179 -6.19 -7.32 -4.19
C LEU A 179 -5.01 -7.86 -5.00
N ALA A 180 -4.42 -7.04 -5.90
CA ALA A 180 -3.29 -7.47 -6.71
C ALA A 180 -2.12 -7.90 -5.83
N ILE A 181 -1.72 -7.07 -4.86
CA ILE A 181 -0.62 -7.37 -3.96
C ILE A 181 -0.89 -8.64 -3.13
N THR A 182 -2.07 -8.74 -2.51
CA THR A 182 -2.38 -9.86 -1.60
C THR A 182 -2.68 -11.19 -2.29
N THR A 183 -3.00 -11.15 -3.59
CA THR A 183 -3.31 -12.36 -4.37
C THR A 183 -2.09 -12.90 -5.09
N LEU A 184 -1.21 -12.01 -5.58
CA LEU A 184 -0.06 -12.40 -6.39
C LEU A 184 1.20 -12.66 -5.56
N LEU A 185 1.28 -12.10 -4.35
CA LEU A 185 2.48 -12.14 -3.53
C LEU A 185 2.24 -12.85 -2.19
N ASN A 186 3.31 -13.39 -1.63
CA ASN A 186 3.32 -14.05 -0.34
C ASN A 186 4.03 -13.19 0.72
N PRO A 187 3.70 -13.34 2.01
CA PRO A 187 4.47 -12.70 3.08
C PRO A 187 5.96 -13.04 2.98
N GLY A 188 6.80 -12.01 2.98
CA GLY A 188 8.25 -12.14 2.78
C GLY A 188 8.72 -11.78 1.38
N ASP A 189 7.85 -11.80 0.38
CA ASP A 189 8.14 -11.22 -0.93
C ASP A 189 8.37 -9.71 -0.82
N GLU A 190 8.92 -9.12 -1.87
CA GLU A 190 9.27 -7.70 -1.93
C GLU A 190 8.67 -7.04 -3.18
N ILE A 191 8.16 -5.81 -3.00
CA ILE A 191 7.80 -4.93 -4.12
C ILE A 191 8.76 -3.76 -4.22
N ILE A 192 8.99 -3.29 -5.45
CA ILE A 192 9.71 -2.04 -5.73
C ILE A 192 8.68 -0.93 -5.94
N VAL A 193 8.85 0.19 -5.22
CA VAL A 193 8.05 1.41 -5.37
C VAL A 193 8.97 2.58 -5.70
N ILE A 194 8.68 3.30 -6.78
CA ILE A 194 9.42 4.49 -7.20
C ILE A 194 8.84 5.71 -6.47
N GLU A 195 9.66 6.40 -5.69
CA GLU A 195 9.24 7.57 -4.91
C GLU A 195 9.65 8.90 -5.59
N PRO A 196 8.82 9.96 -5.44
CA PRO A 196 7.58 10.05 -4.65
C PRO A 196 6.45 9.21 -5.23
N ALA A 197 5.61 8.62 -4.38
CA ALA A 197 4.52 7.75 -4.78
C ALA A 197 3.30 7.90 -3.87
N TRP A 198 2.16 7.46 -4.36
CA TRP A 198 0.96 7.38 -3.54
C TRP A 198 1.18 6.43 -2.36
N PRO A 199 0.95 6.87 -1.11
CA PRO A 199 1.28 6.08 0.09
C PRO A 199 0.59 4.71 0.15
N ALA A 200 -0.55 4.56 -0.51
CA ALA A 200 -1.32 3.32 -0.44
C ALA A 200 -0.59 2.09 -0.97
N TYR A 201 0.36 2.21 -1.91
CA TYR A 201 1.15 1.05 -2.36
C TYR A 201 1.94 0.44 -1.20
N LYS A 202 2.62 1.30 -0.43
CA LYS A 202 3.36 0.86 0.76
C LYS A 202 2.43 0.32 1.84
N ASP A 203 1.34 1.04 2.12
CA ASP A 203 0.36 0.62 3.14
C ASP A 203 -0.22 -0.76 2.82
N CYS A 204 -0.64 -0.99 1.57
CA CYS A 204 -1.19 -2.28 1.13
C CYS A 204 -0.16 -3.40 1.26
N ALA A 205 1.09 -3.17 0.81
CA ALA A 205 2.16 -4.16 0.87
C ALA A 205 2.52 -4.52 2.32
N LEU A 206 2.78 -3.53 3.15
CA LEU A 206 3.17 -3.74 4.55
C LEU A 206 2.08 -4.45 5.36
N ASN A 207 0.79 -4.09 5.14
CA ASN A 207 -0.33 -4.77 5.79
C ASN A 207 -0.48 -6.24 5.34
N ALA A 208 -0.04 -6.56 4.13
CA ALA A 208 -0.01 -7.94 3.60
C ALA A 208 1.23 -8.74 4.03
N GLY A 209 2.18 -8.14 4.73
CA GLY A 209 3.45 -8.78 5.10
C GLY A 209 4.49 -8.77 4.00
N ILE A 210 4.29 -7.95 2.97
CA ILE A 210 5.19 -7.78 1.84
C ILE A 210 6.20 -6.68 2.16
N LYS A 211 7.47 -6.90 1.84
CA LYS A 211 8.52 -5.89 1.98
C LYS A 211 8.38 -4.83 0.88
N VAL A 212 8.78 -3.61 1.20
CA VAL A 212 8.80 -2.50 0.25
C VAL A 212 10.20 -1.98 0.10
N ARG A 213 10.74 -2.09 -1.08
CA ARG A 213 11.99 -1.43 -1.48
C ARG A 213 11.67 -0.17 -2.26
N THR A 214 12.30 0.93 -1.91
CA THR A 214 12.02 2.22 -2.54
C THR A 214 13.18 2.67 -3.43
N ILE A 215 12.85 3.13 -4.62
CA ILE A 215 13.78 3.86 -5.50
C ILE A 215 13.45 5.34 -5.37
N LYS A 216 14.36 6.10 -4.78
CA LYS A 216 14.17 7.55 -4.62
C LYS A 216 14.55 8.26 -5.92
N THR A 217 13.65 9.11 -6.39
CA THR A 217 13.89 10.03 -7.50
C THR A 217 13.83 11.48 -7.01
N THR A 218 14.32 12.40 -7.79
CA THR A 218 14.41 13.82 -7.42
C THR A 218 13.93 14.72 -8.56
N LEU A 219 13.75 16.00 -8.28
CA LEU A 219 13.40 16.99 -9.30
C LEU A 219 14.50 17.10 -10.38
N GLU A 220 15.77 16.95 -10.00
CA GLU A 220 16.92 17.00 -10.90
C GLU A 220 16.88 15.86 -11.92
N THR A 221 16.38 14.67 -11.50
CA THR A 221 16.16 13.53 -12.39
C THR A 221 14.79 13.55 -13.06
N LYS A 222 14.04 14.67 -12.92
CA LYS A 222 12.64 14.80 -13.40
C LYS A 222 11.73 13.69 -12.87
N TRP A 223 11.99 13.20 -11.67
CA TRP A 223 11.28 12.10 -11.04
C TRP A 223 11.32 10.78 -11.83
N GLU A 224 12.34 10.62 -12.68
CA GLU A 224 12.59 9.42 -13.46
C GLU A 224 13.61 8.54 -12.70
N PRO A 225 13.33 7.22 -12.55
CA PRO A 225 14.34 6.27 -12.07
C PRO A 225 15.33 5.96 -13.19
N SER A 226 16.54 5.58 -12.87
CA SER A 226 17.44 4.96 -13.84
C SER A 226 17.24 3.44 -13.90
N VAL A 227 17.54 2.83 -15.05
CA VAL A 227 17.51 1.36 -15.20
C VAL A 227 18.50 0.70 -14.24
N GLU A 228 19.63 1.36 -13.97
CA GLU A 228 20.62 0.89 -13.00
C GLU A 228 20.05 0.85 -11.57
N GLN A 229 19.31 1.90 -11.15
CA GLN A 229 18.65 1.91 -9.84
C GLN A 229 17.64 0.77 -9.71
N ILE A 230 16.90 0.46 -10.78
CA ILE A 230 15.92 -0.65 -10.79
C ILE A 230 16.66 -1.98 -10.67
N ASN A 231 17.69 -2.22 -11.49
CA ASN A 231 18.47 -3.45 -11.43
C ASN A 231 19.13 -3.67 -10.06
N ASN A 232 19.67 -2.61 -9.46
CA ASN A 232 20.27 -2.69 -8.12
C ASN A 232 19.25 -2.91 -7.00
N ALA A 233 17.97 -2.58 -7.23
CA ALA A 233 16.90 -2.81 -6.28
C ALA A 233 16.34 -4.25 -6.33
N ILE A 234 16.55 -4.97 -7.43
CA ILE A 234 16.04 -6.34 -7.60
C ILE A 234 16.90 -7.33 -6.82
N ASN A 235 16.25 -8.24 -6.11
CA ASN A 235 16.86 -9.38 -5.44
C ASN A 235 15.96 -10.63 -5.53
N GLU A 236 16.35 -11.74 -4.95
CA GLU A 236 15.62 -13.03 -5.01
C GLU A 236 14.18 -12.97 -4.47
N ASN A 237 13.89 -12.05 -3.55
CA ASN A 237 12.58 -11.86 -2.95
C ASN A 237 11.71 -10.86 -3.73
N THR A 238 12.29 -10.09 -4.63
CA THR A 238 11.56 -9.11 -5.44
C THR A 238 10.61 -9.83 -6.40
N LYS A 239 9.31 -9.50 -6.36
CA LYS A 239 8.27 -10.13 -7.19
C LYS A 239 7.43 -9.14 -7.98
N MET A 240 7.47 -7.85 -7.64
CA MET A 240 6.63 -6.85 -8.31
C MET A 240 7.32 -5.49 -8.37
N ILE A 241 7.12 -4.79 -9.49
CA ILE A 241 7.43 -3.36 -9.65
C ILE A 241 6.10 -2.61 -9.76
N VAL A 242 5.94 -1.54 -8.98
CA VAL A 242 4.78 -0.66 -9.04
C VAL A 242 5.13 0.58 -9.87
N LEU A 243 4.36 0.81 -10.92
CA LEU A 243 4.43 1.97 -11.80
C LEU A 243 3.14 2.79 -11.63
N ASN A 244 3.28 4.08 -11.35
CA ASN A 244 2.16 5.01 -11.36
C ASN A 244 2.55 6.21 -12.21
N TYR A 245 2.17 6.17 -13.46
CA TYR A 245 2.43 7.23 -14.45
C TYR A 245 1.23 7.37 -15.38
N PRO A 246 0.67 8.59 -15.52
CA PRO A 246 1.09 9.85 -14.86
C PRO A 246 1.15 9.72 -13.34
N ASN A 247 2.22 10.26 -12.73
CA ASN A 247 2.55 9.99 -11.33
C ASN A 247 1.75 10.86 -10.36
N ASN A 248 1.25 10.26 -9.30
CA ASN A 248 0.81 10.96 -8.10
C ASN A 248 1.92 10.89 -7.03
N PRO A 249 2.54 12.02 -6.60
CA PRO A 249 2.03 13.39 -6.70
C PRO A 249 2.70 14.29 -7.74
N THR A 250 3.67 13.84 -8.52
CA THR A 250 4.54 14.72 -9.30
C THR A 250 3.94 15.18 -10.63
N GLY A 251 2.92 14.47 -11.15
CA GLY A 251 2.34 14.69 -12.47
C GLY A 251 3.26 14.27 -13.63
N ASN A 252 4.41 13.64 -13.35
CA ASN A 252 5.35 13.23 -14.37
C ASN A 252 4.87 12.01 -15.15
N ILE A 253 5.34 11.89 -16.39
CA ILE A 253 5.19 10.73 -17.26
C ILE A 253 6.56 10.15 -17.58
N LEU A 254 6.67 8.84 -17.75
CA LEU A 254 7.92 8.21 -18.16
C LEU A 254 8.11 8.33 -19.68
N PRO A 255 9.34 8.60 -20.14
CA PRO A 255 9.68 8.44 -21.54
C PRO A 255 9.47 6.97 -22.00
N GLU A 256 8.89 6.78 -23.18
CA GLU A 256 8.58 5.44 -23.72
C GLU A 256 9.78 4.48 -23.64
N LYS A 257 10.96 4.94 -24.06
CA LYS A 257 12.19 4.12 -23.98
C LYS A 257 12.56 3.66 -22.57
N LEU A 258 12.29 4.49 -21.57
CA LEU A 258 12.54 4.12 -20.18
C LEU A 258 11.50 3.11 -19.71
N LEU A 259 10.23 3.31 -20.06
CA LEU A 259 9.16 2.36 -19.78
C LEU A 259 9.46 0.98 -20.40
N ASP A 260 9.86 0.95 -21.68
CA ASP A 260 10.26 -0.28 -22.37
C ASP A 260 11.40 -1.00 -21.65
N SER A 261 12.41 -0.23 -21.20
CA SER A 261 13.54 -0.80 -20.46
C SER A 261 13.09 -1.38 -19.11
N ILE A 262 12.17 -0.72 -18.39
CA ILE A 262 11.63 -1.22 -17.13
C ILE A 262 10.84 -2.52 -17.37
N VAL A 263 9.99 -2.54 -18.38
CA VAL A 263 9.20 -3.73 -18.76
C VAL A 263 10.11 -4.89 -19.16
N GLN A 264 11.18 -4.60 -19.91
CA GLN A 264 12.16 -5.62 -20.28
C GLN A 264 12.88 -6.18 -19.06
N THR A 265 13.34 -5.31 -18.13
CA THR A 265 13.94 -5.74 -16.86
C THR A 265 12.95 -6.60 -16.05
N ALA A 266 11.69 -6.21 -15.96
CA ALA A 266 10.68 -6.99 -15.26
C ALA A 266 10.50 -8.39 -15.87
N LYS A 267 10.52 -8.51 -17.21
CA LYS A 267 10.48 -9.82 -17.91
C LYS A 267 11.71 -10.67 -17.64
N GLU A 268 12.89 -10.08 -17.65
CA GLU A 268 14.16 -10.80 -17.41
C GLU A 268 14.24 -11.39 -16.00
N HIS A 269 13.60 -10.74 -15.05
CA HIS A 269 13.56 -11.16 -13.64
C HIS A 269 12.25 -11.84 -13.21
N ASP A 270 11.35 -12.13 -14.15
CA ASP A 270 10.02 -12.74 -13.88
C ASP A 270 9.21 -12.00 -12.81
N LEU A 271 9.16 -10.66 -12.93
CA LEU A 271 8.45 -9.78 -12.02
C LEU A 271 7.08 -9.39 -12.55
N TYR A 272 6.10 -9.30 -11.67
CA TYR A 272 4.84 -8.62 -11.96
C TYR A 272 5.08 -7.12 -12.14
N VAL A 273 4.33 -6.50 -13.04
CA VAL A 273 4.24 -5.04 -13.17
C VAL A 273 2.82 -4.63 -12.79
N LEU A 274 2.69 -3.88 -11.69
CA LEU A 274 1.45 -3.23 -11.32
C LEU A 274 1.48 -1.82 -11.90
N SER A 275 0.67 -1.56 -12.94
CA SER A 275 0.52 -0.24 -13.56
C SER A 275 -0.75 0.42 -13.04
N ASP A 276 -0.60 1.55 -12.36
CA ASP A 276 -1.72 2.38 -11.89
C ASP A 276 -1.83 3.61 -12.79
N GLU A 277 -2.87 3.61 -13.61
CA GLU A 277 -3.12 4.57 -14.69
C GLU A 277 -4.39 5.37 -14.42
N ILE A 278 -4.52 5.89 -13.19
CA ILE A 278 -5.71 6.64 -12.76
C ILE A 278 -5.90 7.95 -13.55
N TYR A 279 -4.84 8.53 -14.15
CA TYR A 279 -4.88 9.80 -14.88
C TYR A 279 -4.88 9.65 -16.40
#